data_229baff6097014516d2c49cd9c953fb7
#
_entry.id   229baff6097014516d2c49cd9c953fb7
#
_cell.length_a   1.000
_cell.length_b   1.000
_cell.length_c   1.000
_cell.angle_alpha   90.00
_cell.angle_beta   90.00
_cell.angle_gamma   90.00
#
_symmetry.space_group_name_H-M   'P 1'
#
loop_
_entity.id
_entity.type
_entity.pdbx_description
1 polymer ?
#
loop_
_entity_poly.entity_id
_entity_poly.type
_entity_poly.pdbx_seq_one_letter_code
_entity_poly.pdbx_strand_id
1 'polypeptide(L)'
;MAKTIRELALHDFFRTKVKFPNTRYQHQEIAARLLFIEDSLLLIDKIVDTKKPYLDKMVKDYRERSDEDAKLIYNATIGVLDEMIKVFSISDSLLKAQAIVTVYYLVFKNGISNKTLSKITRKALFDFNETLNLNRVMAELDIAQANFEYLEFDRMSQQGTNDASSIKERTRILSQFLQLY
;
A
#
# COMPACT_ATOMS: atom_id res chain seq x y z
N MET A 1 16.47 -7.85 -10.31
CA MET A 1 15.55 -7.49 -9.20
C MET A 1 16.17 -6.61 -8.09
N ALA A 2 17.31 -6.95 -7.48
CA ALA A 2 17.89 -6.13 -6.40
C ALA A 2 18.28 -4.69 -6.83
N LYS A 3 18.71 -4.49 -8.08
CA LYS A 3 18.95 -3.17 -8.67
C LYS A 3 17.63 -2.41 -8.81
N THR A 4 16.61 -3.05 -9.35
CA THR A 4 15.26 -2.51 -9.54
C THR A 4 14.64 -2.00 -8.23
N ILE A 5 14.79 -2.79 -7.14
CA ILE A 5 14.32 -2.37 -5.79
C ILE A 5 15.02 -1.10 -5.33
N ARG A 6 16.36 -1.00 -5.53
CA ARG A 6 17.11 0.20 -5.14
C ARG A 6 16.71 1.42 -5.97
N GLU A 7 16.53 1.24 -7.27
CA GLU A 7 16.08 2.32 -8.17
C GLU A 7 14.67 2.80 -7.79
N LEU A 8 13.74 1.89 -7.55
CA LEU A 8 12.39 2.24 -7.13
C LEU A 8 12.38 2.99 -5.77
N ALA A 9 13.23 2.59 -4.83
CA ALA A 9 13.34 3.25 -3.54
C ALA A 9 13.89 4.69 -3.62
N LEU A 10 14.45 5.10 -4.76
CA LEU A 10 14.88 6.47 -5.06
C LEU A 10 13.76 7.31 -5.71
N HIS A 11 12.62 6.73 -6.01
CA HIS A 11 11.48 7.44 -6.57
C HIS A 11 11.03 8.58 -5.67
N ASP A 12 10.57 9.70 -6.23
CA ASP A 12 10.22 10.91 -5.49
C ASP A 12 9.12 10.68 -4.45
N PHE A 13 8.25 9.70 -4.64
CA PHE A 13 7.31 9.29 -3.62
C PHE A 13 8.00 8.95 -2.29
N PHE A 14 9.04 8.11 -2.33
CA PHE A 14 9.79 7.73 -1.12
C PHE A 14 10.65 8.87 -0.58
N ARG A 15 11.21 9.70 -1.45
CA ARG A 15 12.11 10.78 -1.07
C ARG A 15 11.38 11.99 -0.47
N THR A 16 10.15 12.25 -0.91
CA THR A 16 9.46 13.50 -0.59
C THR A 16 8.14 13.32 0.13
N LYS A 17 7.41 12.21 -0.07
CA LYS A 17 6.03 12.06 0.43
C LYS A 17 5.95 11.26 1.73
N VAL A 18 6.72 10.17 1.86
CA VAL A 18 6.68 9.36 3.08
C VAL A 18 7.28 10.11 4.28
N LYS A 19 6.70 9.86 5.46
CA LYS A 19 7.12 10.53 6.70
C LYS A 19 8.01 9.66 7.59
N PHE A 20 8.09 8.34 7.33
CA PHE A 20 9.02 7.46 8.05
C PHE A 20 10.44 7.57 7.47
N PRO A 21 11.49 7.46 8.32
CA PRO A 21 12.88 7.59 7.89
C PRO A 21 13.31 6.38 7.05
N ASN A 22 14.36 6.52 6.23
CA ASN A 22 14.96 5.41 5.51
C ASN A 22 16.03 4.67 6.34
N THR A 23 15.83 4.55 7.65
CA THR A 23 16.72 3.76 8.50
C THR A 23 16.53 2.27 8.20
N ARG A 24 17.63 1.49 8.21
CA ARG A 24 17.61 0.05 7.92
C ARG A 24 16.93 -0.33 6.59
N TYR A 25 17.08 0.53 5.58
CA TYR A 25 16.55 0.27 4.22
C TYR A 25 15.02 0.17 4.13
N GLN A 26 14.30 0.93 4.93
CA GLN A 26 12.82 0.89 4.97
C GLN A 26 12.17 1.24 3.63
N HIS A 27 12.74 2.18 2.86
CA HIS A 27 12.24 2.51 1.52
C HIS A 27 12.41 1.33 0.56
N GLN A 28 13.56 0.63 0.63
CA GLN A 28 13.81 -0.56 -0.19
C GLN A 28 12.88 -1.72 0.19
N GLU A 29 12.56 -1.87 1.47
CA GLU A 29 11.63 -2.90 1.93
C GLU A 29 10.22 -2.68 1.36
N ILE A 30 9.72 -1.43 1.41
CA ILE A 30 8.42 -1.12 0.81
C ILE A 30 8.48 -1.23 -0.71
N ALA A 31 9.52 -0.74 -1.36
CA ALA A 31 9.72 -0.89 -2.80
C ALA A 31 9.67 -2.36 -3.22
N ALA A 32 10.33 -3.25 -2.46
CA ALA A 32 10.30 -4.69 -2.72
C ALA A 32 8.89 -5.27 -2.58
N ARG A 33 8.10 -4.82 -1.60
CA ARG A 33 6.70 -5.26 -1.42
C ARG A 33 5.81 -4.82 -2.57
N LEU A 34 5.95 -3.59 -3.05
CA LEU A 34 5.16 -3.08 -4.18
C LEU A 34 5.47 -3.86 -5.47
N LEU A 35 6.77 -4.08 -5.75
CA LEU A 35 7.18 -4.91 -6.89
C LEU A 35 6.67 -6.34 -6.78
N PHE A 36 6.70 -6.93 -5.58
CA PHE A 36 6.21 -8.29 -5.35
C PHE A 36 4.69 -8.40 -5.50
N ILE A 37 3.95 -7.37 -5.14
CA ILE A 37 2.50 -7.30 -5.41
C ILE A 37 2.25 -7.28 -6.92
N GLU A 38 2.96 -6.44 -7.68
CA GLU A 38 2.82 -6.42 -9.14
C GLU A 38 3.18 -7.76 -9.77
N ASP A 39 4.27 -8.39 -9.31
CA ASP A 39 4.69 -9.71 -9.77
C ASP A 39 3.62 -10.78 -9.51
N SER A 40 3.05 -10.82 -8.31
CA SER A 40 2.01 -11.79 -7.98
C SER A 40 0.69 -11.52 -8.72
N LEU A 41 0.32 -10.28 -8.92
CA LEU A 41 -0.86 -9.94 -9.73
C LEU A 41 -0.66 -10.34 -11.19
N LEU A 42 0.54 -10.13 -11.75
CA LEU A 42 0.87 -10.50 -13.11
C LEU A 42 0.88 -12.02 -13.31
N LEU A 43 1.45 -12.78 -12.37
CA LEU A 43 1.67 -14.23 -12.53
C LEU A 43 0.44 -15.06 -12.17
N ILE A 44 -0.32 -14.69 -11.15
CA ILE A 44 -1.39 -15.51 -10.57
C ILE A 44 -2.66 -14.74 -10.26
N ASP A 45 -2.72 -13.47 -10.63
CA ASP A 45 -3.86 -12.57 -10.37
C ASP A 45 -4.32 -12.57 -8.90
N LYS A 46 -3.38 -12.62 -7.96
CA LYS A 46 -3.66 -12.67 -6.53
C LYS A 46 -2.67 -11.82 -5.73
N ILE A 47 -3.17 -11.19 -4.68
CA ILE A 47 -2.35 -10.63 -3.61
C ILE A 47 -1.95 -11.77 -2.68
N VAL A 48 -0.68 -11.87 -2.39
CA VAL A 48 -0.08 -12.87 -1.49
C VAL A 48 0.62 -12.19 -0.30
N ASP A 49 1.06 -12.98 0.67
CA ASP A 49 1.80 -12.48 1.83
C ASP A 49 3.09 -11.76 1.39
N THR A 50 3.29 -10.54 1.87
CA THR A 50 4.49 -9.74 1.54
C THR A 50 5.57 -9.84 2.63
N LYS A 51 5.66 -10.99 3.30
CA LYS A 51 6.66 -11.27 4.34
C LYS A 51 8.05 -11.47 3.73
N LYS A 52 9.08 -11.20 4.52
CA LYS A 52 10.50 -11.28 4.08
C LYS A 52 10.86 -12.55 3.30
N PRO A 53 10.47 -13.79 3.71
CA PRO A 53 10.83 -14.99 2.95
C PRO A 53 10.34 -14.98 1.52
N TYR A 54 9.16 -14.42 1.25
CA TYR A 54 8.58 -14.33 -0.10
C TYR A 54 9.32 -13.28 -0.94
N LEU A 55 9.70 -12.14 -0.34
CA LEU A 55 10.51 -11.11 -1.01
C LEU A 55 11.91 -11.64 -1.37
N ASP A 56 12.55 -12.36 -0.44
CA ASP A 56 13.84 -12.99 -0.68
C ASP A 56 13.75 -14.06 -1.79
N LYS A 57 12.64 -14.81 -1.85
CA LYS A 57 12.36 -15.76 -2.94
C LYS A 57 12.22 -15.03 -4.27
N MET A 58 11.41 -13.99 -4.36
CA MET A 58 11.27 -13.19 -5.60
C MET A 58 12.63 -12.72 -6.11
N VAL A 59 13.48 -12.16 -5.23
CA VAL A 59 14.82 -11.70 -5.63
C VAL A 59 15.68 -12.82 -6.21
N LYS A 60 15.53 -14.06 -5.70
CA LYS A 60 16.24 -15.24 -6.23
C LYS A 60 15.66 -15.68 -7.57
N ASP A 61 14.35 -15.79 -7.67
CA ASP A 61 13.66 -16.25 -8.89
C ASP A 61 13.98 -15.33 -10.09
N TYR A 62 14.13 -14.02 -9.86
CA TYR A 62 14.51 -13.05 -10.89
C TYR A 62 15.98 -13.12 -11.35
N ARG A 63 16.79 -14.04 -10.84
CA ARG A 63 18.11 -14.33 -11.42
C ARG A 63 18.00 -15.17 -12.71
N GLU A 64 16.89 -15.90 -12.86
CA GLU A 64 16.61 -16.79 -13.99
C GLU A 64 15.55 -16.22 -14.93
N ARG A 65 14.86 -15.14 -14.53
CA ARG A 65 13.84 -14.44 -15.32
C ARG A 65 14.46 -13.33 -16.19
N SER A 66 13.71 -12.91 -17.21
CA SER A 66 14.16 -11.87 -18.12
C SER A 66 14.21 -10.48 -17.47
N ASP A 67 15.06 -9.60 -18.01
CA ASP A 67 15.08 -8.20 -17.61
C ASP A 67 13.78 -7.47 -18.01
N GLU A 68 13.10 -7.95 -19.05
CA GLU A 68 11.80 -7.44 -19.51
C GLU A 68 10.72 -7.64 -18.44
N ASP A 69 10.67 -8.80 -17.78
CA ASP A 69 9.73 -9.06 -16.68
C ASP A 69 9.94 -8.07 -15.52
N ALA A 70 11.20 -7.87 -15.12
CA ALA A 70 11.54 -6.90 -14.08
C ALA A 70 11.15 -5.48 -14.46
N LYS A 71 11.34 -5.11 -15.74
CA LYS A 71 10.98 -3.79 -16.26
C LYS A 71 9.46 -3.59 -16.33
N LEU A 72 8.72 -4.65 -16.67
CA LEU A 72 7.26 -4.60 -16.71
C LEU A 72 6.67 -4.26 -15.35
N ILE A 73 7.03 -5.02 -14.30
CA ILE A 73 6.51 -4.74 -12.94
C ILE A 73 7.03 -3.41 -12.39
N TYR A 74 8.25 -3.00 -12.73
CA TYR A 74 8.80 -1.70 -12.36
C TYR A 74 7.98 -0.55 -12.94
N ASN A 75 7.69 -0.59 -14.23
CA ASN A 75 6.90 0.44 -14.90
C ASN A 75 5.46 0.49 -14.38
N ALA A 76 4.83 -0.67 -14.12
CA ALA A 76 3.52 -0.73 -13.50
C ALA A 76 3.52 -0.07 -12.11
N THR A 77 4.56 -0.36 -11.31
CA THR A 77 4.71 0.23 -9.96
C THR A 77 4.90 1.74 -10.03
N ILE A 78 5.77 2.25 -10.91
CA ILE A 78 5.97 3.69 -11.09
C ILE A 78 4.67 4.38 -11.49
N GLY A 79 3.91 3.83 -12.43
CA GLY A 79 2.66 4.43 -12.86
C GLY A 79 1.68 4.68 -11.72
N VAL A 80 1.62 3.78 -10.73
CA VAL A 80 0.80 3.99 -9.53
C VAL A 80 1.42 5.02 -8.59
N LEU A 81 2.73 4.96 -8.36
CA LEU A 81 3.43 5.93 -7.49
C LEU A 81 3.35 7.36 -8.03
N ASP A 82 3.37 7.55 -9.34
CA ASP A 82 3.20 8.86 -9.99
C ASP A 82 1.81 9.46 -9.71
N GLU A 83 0.75 8.64 -9.68
CA GLU A 83 -0.57 9.11 -9.27
C GLU A 83 -0.61 9.42 -7.77
N MET A 84 0.05 8.60 -6.93
CA MET A 84 0.13 8.85 -5.49
C MET A 84 0.86 10.18 -5.18
N ILE A 85 1.93 10.51 -5.88
CA ILE A 85 2.67 11.78 -5.69
C ILE A 85 1.74 13.00 -5.82
N LYS A 86 0.78 12.97 -6.74
CA LYS A 86 -0.14 14.09 -7.00
C LYS A 86 -1.07 14.37 -5.81
N VAL A 87 -1.36 13.36 -5.01
CA VAL A 87 -2.33 13.44 -3.89
C VAL A 87 -1.66 13.74 -2.55
N PHE A 88 -0.51 13.11 -2.26
CA PHE A 88 0.15 13.27 -0.96
C PHE A 88 1.02 14.52 -0.88
N SER A 89 0.98 15.18 0.28
CA SER A 89 1.85 16.32 0.60
C SER A 89 3.29 15.88 0.87
N ILE A 90 4.22 16.83 0.95
CA ILE A 90 5.60 16.55 1.39
C ILE A 90 5.55 16.07 2.84
N SER A 91 6.27 14.98 3.15
CA SER A 91 6.33 14.36 4.49
C SER A 91 4.93 14.15 5.09
N ASP A 92 4.03 13.54 4.31
CA ASP A 92 2.61 13.48 4.64
C ASP A 92 2.33 12.64 5.89
N SER A 93 1.52 13.17 6.81
CA SER A 93 1.11 12.49 8.03
C SER A 93 0.30 11.20 7.76
N LEU A 94 -0.35 11.09 6.60
CA LEU A 94 -1.03 9.88 6.14
C LEU A 94 -0.04 8.75 5.81
N LEU A 95 1.23 9.08 5.55
CA LEU A 95 2.30 8.15 5.19
C LEU A 95 3.33 7.99 6.33
N LYS A 96 2.90 8.09 7.59
CA LYS A 96 3.78 7.92 8.76
C LYS A 96 4.16 6.47 9.07
N ALA A 97 3.34 5.52 8.64
CA ALA A 97 3.54 4.08 8.88
C ALA A 97 3.79 3.35 7.56
N GLN A 98 4.76 2.43 7.53
CA GLN A 98 5.08 1.66 6.33
C GLN A 98 3.90 0.81 5.84
N ALA A 99 3.17 0.19 6.77
CA ALA A 99 2.11 -0.77 6.47
C ALA A 99 0.92 -0.17 5.70
N ILE A 100 0.70 1.15 5.77
CA ILE A 100 -0.38 1.81 5.04
C ILE A 100 -0.03 2.06 3.58
N VAL A 101 1.26 2.18 3.25
CA VAL A 101 1.71 2.46 1.87
C VAL A 101 1.22 1.39 0.90
N THR A 102 1.30 0.12 1.29
CA THR A 102 0.82 -1.01 0.49
C THR A 102 -0.70 -0.93 0.24
N VAL A 103 -1.46 -0.53 1.25
CA VAL A 103 -2.93 -0.36 1.14
C VAL A 103 -3.26 0.81 0.20
N TYR A 104 -2.64 1.96 0.40
CA TYR A 104 -2.83 3.10 -0.51
C TYR A 104 -2.44 2.75 -1.94
N TYR A 105 -1.31 2.07 -2.12
CA TYR A 105 -0.86 1.62 -3.44
C TYR A 105 -1.96 0.82 -4.17
N LEU A 106 -2.55 -0.18 -3.52
CA LEU A 106 -3.62 -0.99 -4.10
C LEU A 106 -4.91 -0.19 -4.34
N VAL A 107 -5.25 0.73 -3.44
CA VAL A 107 -6.38 1.65 -3.61
C VAL A 107 -6.20 2.52 -4.86
N PHE A 108 -5.00 3.09 -5.07
CA PHE A 108 -4.69 3.85 -6.28
C PHE A 108 -4.70 2.97 -7.52
N LYS A 109 -4.13 1.77 -7.47
CA LYS A 109 -4.16 0.81 -8.56
C LYS A 109 -5.60 0.48 -8.97
N ASN A 110 -6.48 0.21 -8.01
CA ASN A 110 -7.91 0.00 -8.24
C ASN A 110 -8.58 1.25 -8.86
N GLY A 111 -8.26 2.43 -8.34
CA GLY A 111 -8.77 3.70 -8.86
C GLY A 111 -8.37 3.96 -10.32
N ILE A 112 -7.15 3.57 -10.72
CA ILE A 112 -6.67 3.62 -12.11
C ILE A 112 -7.50 2.65 -12.96
N SER A 113 -7.59 1.39 -12.55
CA SER A 113 -8.29 0.34 -13.30
C SER A 113 -9.78 0.64 -13.49
N ASN A 114 -10.44 1.18 -12.46
CA ASN A 114 -11.87 1.50 -12.44
C ASN A 114 -12.18 2.92 -12.93
N LYS A 115 -11.16 3.71 -13.32
CA LYS A 115 -11.31 5.13 -13.72
C LYS A 115 -11.95 6.01 -12.63
N THR A 116 -11.66 5.72 -11.37
CA THR A 116 -12.21 6.42 -10.20
C THR A 116 -11.16 7.20 -9.39
N LEU A 117 -9.98 7.47 -9.97
CA LEU A 117 -8.88 8.21 -9.33
C LEU A 117 -9.32 9.57 -8.76
N SER A 118 -10.27 10.26 -9.41
CA SER A 118 -10.78 11.56 -8.94
C SER A 118 -11.42 11.51 -7.56
N LYS A 119 -11.85 10.34 -7.10
CA LYS A 119 -12.39 10.12 -5.74
C LYS A 119 -11.29 9.99 -4.69
N ILE A 120 -10.06 9.65 -5.10
CA ILE A 120 -8.92 9.47 -4.20
C ILE A 120 -8.23 10.82 -4.00
N THR A 121 -8.74 11.60 -3.09
CA THR A 121 -8.16 12.90 -2.73
C THR A 121 -7.49 12.82 -1.36
N ARG A 122 -6.52 13.71 -1.10
CA ARG A 122 -5.90 13.79 0.22
C ARG A 122 -6.93 14.05 1.32
N LYS A 123 -7.94 14.89 1.02
CA LYS A 123 -9.05 15.15 1.95
C LYS A 123 -9.82 13.87 2.27
N ALA A 124 -10.23 13.09 1.27
CA ALA A 124 -10.98 11.86 1.49
C ALA A 124 -10.19 10.82 2.30
N LEU A 125 -8.87 10.71 2.07
CA LEU A 125 -7.99 9.84 2.86
C LEU A 125 -7.83 10.35 4.30
N PHE A 126 -7.80 11.65 4.51
CA PHE A 126 -7.78 12.26 5.84
C PHE A 126 -9.11 12.03 6.56
N ASP A 127 -10.24 12.27 5.89
CA ASP A 127 -11.58 12.03 6.43
C ASP A 127 -11.77 10.56 6.85
N PHE A 128 -11.21 9.61 6.09
CA PHE A 128 -11.19 8.20 6.50
C PHE A 128 -10.45 7.99 7.83
N ASN A 129 -9.25 8.56 7.99
CA ASN A 129 -8.50 8.44 9.23
C ASN A 129 -9.24 9.08 10.43
N GLU A 130 -9.89 10.23 10.21
CA GLU A 130 -10.73 10.85 11.25
C GLU A 130 -11.92 9.95 11.60
N THR A 131 -12.54 9.32 10.61
CA THR A 131 -13.63 8.35 10.83
C THR A 131 -13.15 7.16 11.67
N LEU A 132 -11.95 6.62 11.40
CA LEU A 132 -11.37 5.56 12.23
C LEU A 132 -11.14 6.03 13.67
N ASN A 133 -10.61 7.24 13.86
CA ASN A 133 -10.37 7.81 15.20
C ASN A 133 -11.68 7.96 15.98
N LEU A 134 -12.71 8.52 15.36
CA LEU A 134 -14.03 8.67 15.98
C LEU A 134 -14.65 7.31 16.34
N ASN A 135 -14.50 6.33 15.45
CA ASN A 135 -15.00 4.97 15.69
C ASN A 135 -14.32 4.29 16.89
N ARG A 136 -13.02 4.54 17.11
CA ARG A 136 -12.33 4.05 18.32
C ARG A 136 -12.90 4.65 19.59
N VAL A 137 -13.10 5.97 19.60
CA VAL A 137 -13.72 6.64 20.76
C VAL A 137 -15.12 6.11 21.03
N MET A 138 -15.92 5.88 19.98
CA MET A 138 -17.25 5.25 20.13
C MET A 138 -17.14 3.84 20.72
N ALA A 139 -16.20 3.03 20.23
CA ALA A 139 -16.00 1.67 20.73
C ALA A 139 -15.55 1.62 22.20
N GLU A 140 -14.79 2.61 22.66
CA GLU A 140 -14.40 2.74 24.07
C GLU A 140 -15.58 3.09 24.97
N LEU A 141 -16.55 3.85 24.47
CA LEU A 141 -17.76 4.23 25.21
C LEU A 141 -18.83 3.14 25.17
N ASP A 142 -19.11 2.62 23.99
CA ASP A 142 -20.08 1.56 23.75
C ASP A 142 -19.74 0.81 22.46
N ILE A 143 -19.20 -0.38 22.60
CA ILE A 143 -18.75 -1.23 21.48
C ILE A 143 -19.91 -1.55 20.50
N ALA A 144 -21.15 -1.59 20.97
CA ALA A 144 -22.31 -1.91 20.13
C ALA A 144 -22.63 -0.80 19.12
N GLN A 145 -22.17 0.41 19.36
CA GLN A 145 -22.34 1.56 18.45
C GLN A 145 -21.18 1.71 17.44
N ALA A 146 -20.08 1.01 17.65
CA ALA A 146 -18.93 1.09 16.76
C ALA A 146 -19.16 0.32 15.46
N ASN A 147 -18.57 0.82 14.37
CA ASN A 147 -18.48 0.08 13.12
C ASN A 147 -17.38 -0.98 13.21
N PHE A 148 -17.76 -2.24 13.14
CA PHE A 148 -16.84 -3.37 13.28
C PHE A 148 -15.84 -3.48 12.12
N GLU A 149 -16.16 -3.06 10.91
CA GLU A 149 -15.20 -3.04 9.80
C GLU A 149 -14.04 -2.06 10.08
N TYR A 150 -14.34 -0.91 10.67
CA TYR A 150 -13.31 0.07 11.05
C TYR A 150 -12.45 -0.42 12.21
N LEU A 151 -13.02 -1.14 13.18
CA LEU A 151 -12.23 -1.80 14.22
C LEU A 151 -11.33 -2.89 13.64
N GLU A 152 -11.81 -3.64 12.66
CA GLU A 152 -11.04 -4.66 11.98
C GLU A 152 -9.90 -4.05 11.14
N PHE A 153 -10.15 -2.92 10.45
CA PHE A 153 -9.09 -2.16 9.78
C PHE A 153 -7.97 -1.77 10.76
N ASP A 154 -8.34 -1.26 11.94
CA ASP A 154 -7.39 -0.87 12.98
C ASP A 154 -6.61 -2.06 13.51
N ARG A 155 -7.26 -3.17 13.83
CA ARG A 155 -6.64 -4.41 14.27
C ARG A 155 -5.61 -4.91 13.25
N MET A 156 -5.99 -4.98 11.98
CA MET A 156 -5.12 -5.40 10.87
C MET A 156 -3.99 -4.39 10.58
N SER A 157 -4.14 -3.15 11.01
CA SER A 157 -3.09 -2.12 10.88
C SER A 157 -2.01 -2.24 11.96
N GLN A 158 -2.27 -3.01 13.03
CA GLN A 158 -1.34 -3.26 14.13
C GLN A 158 -0.71 -4.65 14.07
N GLN A 159 -1.45 -5.66 13.56
CA GLN A 159 -1.02 -7.05 13.53
C GLN A 159 -1.23 -7.65 12.15
N GLY A 160 -0.29 -8.50 11.70
CA GLY A 160 -0.39 -9.20 10.42
C GLY A 160 -0.39 -8.26 9.20
N THR A 161 0.20 -7.09 9.30
CA THR A 161 0.14 -6.03 8.28
C THR A 161 0.63 -6.45 6.90
N ASN A 162 1.43 -7.52 6.83
CA ASN A 162 2.02 -8.08 5.62
C ASN A 162 1.32 -9.36 5.15
N ASP A 163 0.27 -9.79 5.84
CA ASP A 163 -0.53 -10.95 5.45
C ASP A 163 -1.49 -10.56 4.33
N ALA A 164 -1.66 -11.43 3.35
CA ALA A 164 -2.51 -11.21 2.19
C ALA A 164 -3.96 -10.85 2.58
N SER A 165 -4.51 -11.55 3.58
CA SER A 165 -5.85 -11.28 4.10
C SER A 165 -5.97 -9.87 4.67
N SER A 166 -4.98 -9.45 5.48
CA SER A 166 -4.93 -8.13 6.08
C SER A 166 -4.78 -7.02 5.03
N ILE A 167 -3.91 -7.22 4.03
CA ILE A 167 -3.73 -6.27 2.93
C ILE A 167 -5.03 -6.13 2.13
N LYS A 168 -5.65 -7.25 1.74
CA LYS A 168 -6.90 -7.27 0.96
C LYS A 168 -8.03 -6.59 1.70
N GLU A 169 -8.25 -6.94 2.96
CA GLU A 169 -9.38 -6.45 3.73
C GLU A 169 -9.25 -4.94 4.01
N ARG A 170 -8.07 -4.47 4.41
CA ARG A 170 -7.85 -3.03 4.57
C ARG A 170 -8.04 -2.26 3.25
N THR A 171 -7.59 -2.82 2.14
CA THR A 171 -7.81 -2.24 0.81
C THR A 171 -9.29 -2.19 0.48
N ARG A 172 -10.06 -3.26 0.76
CA ARG A 172 -11.51 -3.33 0.55
C ARG A 172 -12.24 -2.24 1.35
N ILE A 173 -11.99 -2.17 2.65
CA ILE A 173 -12.65 -1.22 3.56
C ILE A 173 -12.39 0.23 3.11
N LEU A 174 -11.15 0.58 2.80
CA LEU A 174 -10.81 1.92 2.32
C LEU A 174 -11.41 2.19 0.93
N SER A 175 -11.38 1.23 0.01
CA SER A 175 -11.99 1.37 -1.32
C SER A 175 -13.50 1.57 -1.23
N GLN A 176 -14.16 0.89 -0.29
CA GLN A 176 -15.59 1.05 -0.04
C GLN A 176 -15.91 2.45 0.51
N PHE A 177 -15.15 2.93 1.49
CA PHE A 177 -15.29 4.30 2.00
C PHE A 177 -15.17 5.35 0.89
N LEU A 178 -14.20 5.17 -0.01
CA LEU A 178 -13.95 6.05 -1.15
C LEU A 178 -14.89 5.81 -2.34
N GLN A 179 -15.77 4.81 -2.27
CA GLN A 179 -16.73 4.44 -3.33
C GLN A 179 -16.03 4.17 -4.69
N LEU A 180 -14.99 3.36 -4.70
CA LEU A 180 -14.18 3.09 -5.89
C LEU A 180 -14.71 1.93 -6.78
N TYR A 181 -15.84 1.35 -6.45
CA TYR A 181 -16.50 0.28 -7.20
C TYR A 181 -17.46 0.83 -8.25
#